data_4e7d8d6c7d76a136f79b37abf6c80094
#
_entry.id   4e7d8d6c7d76a136f79b37abf6c80094
#
_cell.length_a   1.000
_cell.length_b   1.000
_cell.length_c   1.000
_cell.angle_alpha   90.00
_cell.angle_beta   90.00
_cell.angle_gamma   90.00
#
_symmetry.space_group_name_H-M   'P 1'
#
loop_
_entity.id
_entity.type
_entity.pdbx_description
1 polymer ?
#
loop_
_entity_poly.entity_id
_entity_poly.type
_entity_poly.pdbx_seq_one_letter_code
_entity_poly.pdbx_strand_id
1 'polypeptide(L)'
;MAVLHRSELESSPLADLHAIASELGLEGFRAKRKDDLIGAILAAQGGERSEASLEDDREPDEVPSDETFDGAPGVALEEPPVEEEEPPVEEEPEVVEDEVSDEEIATGTLDVLTNGSGFLRLDPHGQSRDDVYVSPAQIRRCELRGGDEVSGPGRPPRRNERHPSLIRVETVNGAPAEPPEERPWFGDLTPVFPRERLDSPPALDAVPYGKGSRVAIYGPPGGGATRVLRELAATLSERYPDLALQVVLAGVRPEEVAEWAATGVEVSGGSFDLSPDAQAQAAELAVERAKRQVERGRDAAVVIDSLGALPASARRRVFGAGRATEEGGSLTVIAATGDALEVLRWATTRIALEPGGEPVGETLHADRL
;
A
#
# COMPACT_ATOMS: atom_id res chain seq x y z
N MET A 1 18.11 22.67 16.29
CA MET A 1 16.85 22.56 15.48
C MET A 1 16.75 23.75 14.56
N ALA A 2 16.32 23.60 13.34
CA ALA A 2 16.10 24.73 12.44
C ALA A 2 14.93 25.57 13.00
N VAL A 3 15.09 26.88 13.05
CA VAL A 3 14.02 27.82 13.46
C VAL A 3 13.04 27.90 12.29
N LEU A 4 11.83 27.41 12.48
CA LEU A 4 10.78 27.47 11.48
C LEU A 4 10.15 28.86 11.44
N HIS A 5 10.02 29.44 10.26
CA HIS A 5 9.41 30.75 10.08
C HIS A 5 7.87 30.63 9.96
N ARG A 6 7.17 31.69 10.39
CA ARG A 6 5.69 31.72 10.38
C ARG A 6 5.09 31.42 9.01
N SER A 7 5.70 31.90 7.93
CA SER A 7 5.26 31.65 6.57
C SER A 7 5.35 30.18 6.14
N GLU A 8 6.32 29.45 6.66
CA GLU A 8 6.49 28.02 6.41
C GLU A 8 5.42 27.21 7.17
N LEU A 9 5.12 27.60 8.41
CA LEU A 9 4.08 26.99 9.21
C LEU A 9 2.68 27.26 8.64
N GLU A 10 2.41 28.44 8.11
CA GLU A 10 1.13 28.79 7.47
C GLU A 10 0.88 27.98 6.19
N SER A 11 1.94 27.63 5.46
CA SER A 11 1.85 26.78 4.25
C SER A 11 1.77 25.28 4.56
N SER A 12 2.10 24.86 5.78
CA SER A 12 2.12 23.46 6.18
C SER A 12 0.73 22.89 6.45
N PRO A 13 0.47 21.61 6.12
CA PRO A 13 -0.74 20.90 6.50
C PRO A 13 -0.92 20.82 8.03
N LEU A 14 -2.17 20.74 8.50
CA LEU A 14 -2.47 20.66 9.93
C LEU A 14 -1.84 19.43 10.61
N ALA A 15 -1.69 18.33 9.87
CA ALA A 15 -1.05 17.11 10.35
C ALA A 15 0.43 17.32 10.70
N ASP A 16 1.16 18.08 9.88
CA ASP A 16 2.58 18.39 10.10
C ASP A 16 2.76 19.34 11.29
N LEU A 17 1.84 20.31 11.45
CA LEU A 17 1.83 21.19 12.61
C LEU A 17 1.57 20.42 13.92
N HIS A 18 0.72 19.39 13.90
CA HIS A 18 0.50 18.50 15.03
C HIS A 18 1.74 17.67 15.36
N ALA A 19 2.49 17.19 14.34
CA ALA A 19 3.75 16.47 14.56
C ALA A 19 4.79 17.36 15.23
N ILE A 20 4.98 18.59 14.72
CA ILE A 20 5.90 19.59 15.28
C ILE A 20 5.52 19.95 16.73
N ALA A 21 4.22 20.18 16.99
CA ALA A 21 3.73 20.49 18.33
C ALA A 21 3.95 19.33 19.33
N SER A 22 3.84 18.08 18.85
CA SER A 22 4.15 16.88 19.63
C SER A 22 5.63 16.75 19.95
N GLU A 23 6.54 17.05 18.99
CA GLU A 23 7.98 17.05 19.19
C GLU A 23 8.43 18.14 20.16
N LEU A 24 7.75 19.30 20.16
CA LEU A 24 7.99 20.39 21.10
C LEU A 24 7.35 20.17 22.48
N GLY A 25 6.64 19.05 22.70
CA GLY A 25 6.01 18.72 23.97
C GLY A 25 4.83 19.61 24.37
N LEU A 26 4.15 20.24 23.40
CA LEU A 26 3.00 21.10 23.66
C LEU A 26 1.80 20.26 24.11
N GLU A 27 1.17 20.62 25.22
CA GLU A 27 -0.05 19.96 25.69
C GLU A 27 -1.32 20.56 25.03
N GLY A 28 -2.31 19.72 24.78
CA GLY A 28 -3.61 20.16 24.29
C GLY A 28 -3.64 20.69 22.85
N PHE A 29 -2.57 20.47 22.06
CA PHE A 29 -2.45 21.00 20.70
C PHE A 29 -3.51 20.48 19.72
N ARG A 30 -4.05 19.28 19.94
CA ARG A 30 -5.06 18.66 19.05
C ARG A 30 -6.43 19.37 19.07
N ALA A 31 -6.71 20.16 20.11
CA ALA A 31 -7.94 20.94 20.22
C ALA A 31 -7.81 22.38 19.69
N LYS A 32 -6.61 22.81 19.31
CA LYS A 32 -6.32 24.17 18.85
C LYS A 32 -6.62 24.34 17.35
N ARG A 33 -7.09 25.52 16.95
CA ARG A 33 -7.20 25.89 15.54
C ARG A 33 -5.82 26.12 14.93
N LYS A 34 -5.71 26.05 13.60
CA LYS A 34 -4.43 26.15 12.89
C LYS A 34 -3.61 27.38 13.28
N ASP A 35 -4.24 28.55 13.37
CA ASP A 35 -3.58 29.81 13.70
C ASP A 35 -3.06 29.83 15.15
N ASP A 36 -3.87 29.32 16.10
CA ASP A 36 -3.51 29.21 17.51
C ASP A 36 -2.36 28.19 17.71
N LEU A 37 -2.33 27.14 16.90
CA LEU A 37 -1.30 26.11 16.92
C LEU A 37 0.03 26.66 16.40
N ILE A 38 0.01 27.44 15.32
CA ILE A 38 1.19 28.13 14.77
C ILE A 38 1.75 29.11 15.84
N GLY A 39 0.87 29.88 16.48
CA GLY A 39 1.28 30.77 17.55
C GLY A 39 1.95 30.04 18.74
N ALA A 40 1.41 28.90 19.14
CA ALA A 40 1.95 28.06 20.21
C ALA A 40 3.31 27.45 19.83
N ILE A 41 3.48 27.01 18.59
CA ILE A 41 4.76 26.47 18.08
C ILE A 41 5.84 27.58 18.07
N LEU A 42 5.52 28.75 17.57
CA LEU A 42 6.45 29.89 17.54
C LEU A 42 6.86 30.35 18.95
N ALA A 43 5.89 30.39 19.88
CA ALA A 43 6.16 30.72 21.28
C ALA A 43 7.09 29.68 21.96
N ALA A 44 6.91 28.40 21.66
CA ALA A 44 7.75 27.34 22.19
C ALA A 44 9.18 27.36 21.61
N GLN A 45 9.35 27.78 20.34
CA GLN A 45 10.67 27.98 19.71
C GLN A 45 11.38 29.26 20.17
N GLY A 46 10.62 30.29 20.58
CA GLY A 46 11.14 31.59 21.03
C GLY A 46 11.53 31.66 22.48
N GLY A 47 11.51 30.54 23.23
CA GLY A 47 11.87 30.50 24.67
C GLY A 47 13.36 30.69 25.00
N GLU A 48 14.24 30.99 24.04
CA GLU A 48 15.62 31.41 24.27
C GLU A 48 16.01 32.53 23.33
N ARG A 49 15.76 33.74 23.72
CA ARG A 49 16.61 34.93 23.71
C ARG A 49 15.83 36.22 23.63
N SER A 50 15.91 36.89 24.76
CA SER A 50 15.66 38.34 24.96
C SER A 50 16.68 39.18 24.20
N GLU A 51 16.18 40.31 23.80
CA GLU A 51 16.74 41.66 23.81
C GLU A 51 16.82 42.42 22.49
N ALA A 52 16.21 43.59 22.64
CA ALA A 52 16.40 44.87 21.95
C ALA A 52 15.67 45.03 20.61
N SER A 53 14.90 46.03 20.39
CA SER A 53 14.59 47.35 20.95
C SER A 53 13.54 48.01 20.07
N LEU A 54 12.69 48.77 20.72
CA LEU A 54 12.34 50.19 20.61
C LEU A 54 11.27 50.64 19.63
N GLU A 55 10.27 51.27 20.31
CA GLU A 55 9.51 52.49 19.92
C GLU A 55 8.60 52.39 18.72
N ASP A 56 7.33 52.75 18.79
CA ASP A 56 6.74 54.00 19.21
C ASP A 56 5.19 53.92 19.25
N ASP A 57 4.65 54.56 20.32
CA ASP A 57 3.44 55.33 20.49
C ASP A 57 2.10 54.95 19.83
N ARG A 58 1.11 54.68 20.67
CA ARG A 58 -0.06 55.51 21.03
C ARG A 58 -1.11 54.78 21.83
N GLU A 59 -1.30 55.24 23.06
CA GLU A 59 -2.49 55.10 23.91
C GLU A 59 -3.58 56.10 23.49
N PRO A 60 -4.70 56.14 24.24
CA PRO A 60 -5.81 55.21 24.43
C PRO A 60 -7.17 55.88 24.13
N ASP A 61 -8.28 55.22 24.12
CA ASP A 61 -9.61 55.78 24.44
C ASP A 61 -10.54 54.72 25.08
N GLU A 62 -10.80 54.99 26.26
CA GLU A 62 -11.88 55.00 27.24
C GLU A 62 -13.12 54.11 27.01
N VAL A 63 -13.44 53.46 28.12
CA VAL A 63 -14.70 52.84 28.53
C VAL A 63 -15.82 53.88 28.69
N PRO A 64 -17.09 53.50 28.62
CA PRO A 64 -17.83 53.48 29.86
C PRO A 64 -18.72 52.27 30.12
N SER A 65 -18.77 52.03 31.41
CA SER A 65 -19.56 51.15 32.24
C SER A 65 -21.07 51.43 32.25
N ASP A 66 -21.76 50.44 32.78
CA ASP A 66 -23.01 50.47 33.55
C ASP A 66 -24.35 50.35 32.81
N GLU A 67 -25.04 49.26 33.12
CA GLU A 67 -26.31 49.33 33.83
C GLU A 67 -26.76 47.96 34.31
N THR A 68 -26.92 47.87 35.62
CA THR A 68 -27.65 46.91 36.45
C THR A 68 -29.15 46.99 36.21
N PHE A 69 -29.84 45.82 36.14
CA PHE A 69 -31.27 45.80 36.46
C PHE A 69 -31.59 44.55 37.29
N ASP A 70 -32.06 44.91 38.47
CA ASP A 70 -32.57 44.07 39.56
C ASP A 70 -34.06 43.74 39.35
N GLY A 71 -34.58 42.62 39.87
CA GLY A 71 -36.00 42.44 40.04
C GLY A 71 -36.58 41.06 39.79
N ALA A 72 -36.63 40.25 40.87
CA ALA A 72 -37.60 39.17 40.99
C ALA A 72 -39.02 39.75 41.31
N PRO A 73 -40.13 39.02 41.10
CA PRO A 73 -40.50 37.95 42.01
C PRO A 73 -41.27 36.77 41.37
N GLY A 74 -41.31 35.70 42.15
CA GLY A 74 -41.88 34.42 41.87
C GLY A 74 -43.37 34.34 41.55
N VAL A 75 -43.70 33.31 40.80
CA VAL A 75 -45.06 32.75 40.71
C VAL A 75 -44.96 31.25 40.88
N ALA A 76 -45.65 30.76 41.88
CA ALA A 76 -45.91 29.35 42.13
C ALA A 76 -46.77 28.77 41.00
N LEU A 77 -46.41 27.64 40.47
CA LEU A 77 -47.26 26.86 39.61
C LEU A 77 -47.52 25.50 40.25
N GLU A 78 -48.78 25.20 40.31
CA GLU A 78 -49.41 23.99 40.80
C GLU A 78 -48.95 22.76 40.01
N GLU A 79 -48.75 21.67 40.72
CA GLU A 79 -48.52 20.33 40.17
C GLU A 79 -49.82 19.79 39.56
N PRO A 80 -49.81 19.22 38.31
CA PRO A 80 -50.93 18.47 37.80
C PRO A 80 -50.94 17.03 38.38
N PRO A 81 -52.11 16.38 38.42
CA PRO A 81 -52.30 15.10 39.10
C PRO A 81 -51.57 13.94 38.41
N VAL A 82 -51.09 13.06 39.26
CA VAL A 82 -50.44 11.80 38.87
C VAL A 82 -51.49 10.87 38.27
N GLU A 83 -51.40 10.57 36.96
CA GLU A 83 -52.05 9.43 36.36
C GLU A 83 -51.24 8.17 36.65
N GLU A 84 -51.89 7.17 37.20
CA GLU A 84 -51.30 5.82 37.40
C GLU A 84 -50.98 5.20 36.02
N GLU A 85 -49.70 5.13 35.68
CA GLU A 85 -49.23 4.33 34.54
C GLU A 85 -49.29 2.84 34.90
N GLU A 86 -50.03 2.08 34.11
CA GLU A 86 -49.98 0.63 34.09
C GLU A 86 -48.56 0.15 33.76
N PRO A 87 -48.10 -0.99 34.31
CA PRO A 87 -46.75 -1.49 34.06
C PRO A 87 -46.59 -1.85 32.56
N PRO A 88 -45.42 -1.53 31.97
CA PRO A 88 -45.16 -1.86 30.58
C PRO A 88 -45.22 -3.37 30.36
N VAL A 89 -46.04 -3.79 29.40
CA VAL A 89 -46.04 -5.13 28.87
C VAL A 89 -44.63 -5.40 28.32
N GLU A 90 -43.93 -6.40 28.86
CA GLU A 90 -42.71 -6.93 28.31
C GLU A 90 -43.02 -7.44 26.89
N GLU A 91 -42.72 -6.63 25.89
CA GLU A 91 -42.57 -7.10 24.51
C GLU A 91 -41.41 -8.09 24.51
N GLU A 92 -41.72 -9.37 24.34
CA GLU A 92 -40.72 -10.37 23.97
C GLU A 92 -39.95 -9.85 22.76
N PRO A 93 -38.60 -9.94 22.75
CA PRO A 93 -37.83 -9.49 21.58
C PRO A 93 -38.33 -10.29 20.37
N GLU A 94 -38.92 -9.59 19.42
CA GLU A 94 -39.13 -10.14 18.07
C GLU A 94 -37.78 -10.71 17.62
N VAL A 95 -37.73 -12.02 17.54
CA VAL A 95 -36.65 -12.71 16.83
C VAL A 95 -36.77 -12.23 15.40
N VAL A 96 -35.96 -11.21 15.07
CA VAL A 96 -35.72 -10.84 13.70
C VAL A 96 -35.07 -12.09 13.09
N GLU A 97 -35.87 -12.89 12.39
CA GLU A 97 -35.35 -13.92 11.50
C GLU A 97 -34.36 -13.19 10.62
N ASP A 98 -33.05 -13.45 10.81
CA ASP A 98 -32.01 -13.05 9.90
C ASP A 98 -32.48 -13.50 8.51
N GLU A 99 -32.97 -12.56 7.72
CA GLU A 99 -33.08 -12.77 6.28
C GLU A 99 -31.71 -13.21 5.88
N VAL A 100 -31.57 -14.46 5.45
CA VAL A 100 -30.40 -14.99 4.79
C VAL A 100 -30.26 -14.16 3.51
N SER A 101 -29.72 -12.96 3.66
CA SER A 101 -29.22 -12.20 2.53
C SER A 101 -28.18 -13.11 1.89
N ASP A 102 -28.27 -13.33 0.59
CA ASP A 102 -27.21 -13.95 -0.23
C ASP A 102 -25.94 -13.10 0.02
N GLU A 103 -25.19 -13.45 1.08
CA GLU A 103 -23.93 -12.78 1.40
C GLU A 103 -22.97 -13.09 0.24
N GLU A 104 -22.73 -12.10 -0.58
CA GLU A 104 -21.81 -12.24 -1.71
C GLU A 104 -20.40 -12.41 -1.16
N ILE A 105 -19.79 -13.57 -1.46
CA ILE A 105 -18.40 -13.85 -1.04
C ILE A 105 -17.47 -13.03 -1.91
N ALA A 106 -16.77 -12.10 -1.27
CA ALA A 106 -15.70 -11.34 -1.89
C ALA A 106 -14.37 -12.08 -1.69
N THR A 107 -13.63 -12.29 -2.77
CA THR A 107 -12.27 -12.85 -2.73
C THR A 107 -11.34 -11.92 -3.49
N GLY A 108 -10.23 -11.54 -2.87
CA GLY A 108 -9.28 -10.63 -3.50
C GLY A 108 -7.95 -10.56 -2.78
N THR A 109 -7.01 -9.83 -3.37
CA THR A 109 -5.69 -9.59 -2.78
C THR A 109 -5.74 -8.39 -1.84
N LEU A 110 -5.30 -8.57 -0.61
CA LEU A 110 -5.27 -7.50 0.38
C LEU A 110 -4.16 -6.49 0.09
N ASP A 111 -4.56 -5.25 -0.07
CA ASP A 111 -3.69 -4.08 -0.15
C ASP A 111 -3.82 -3.28 1.15
N VAL A 112 -2.78 -3.28 1.98
CA VAL A 112 -2.79 -2.63 3.30
C VAL A 112 -2.29 -1.19 3.17
N LEU A 113 -3.11 -0.26 3.63
CA LEU A 113 -2.79 1.17 3.61
C LEU A 113 -1.98 1.60 4.85
N THR A 114 -1.31 2.74 4.75
CA THR A 114 -0.48 3.31 5.83
C THR A 114 -1.24 3.61 7.12
N ASN A 115 -2.56 3.81 7.05
CA ASN A 115 -3.44 4.00 8.22
C ASN A 115 -3.85 2.70 8.92
N GLY A 116 -3.36 1.54 8.42
CA GLY A 116 -3.64 0.22 8.96
C GLY A 116 -4.97 -0.40 8.54
N SER A 117 -5.77 0.26 7.69
CA SER A 117 -6.89 -0.36 6.97
C SER A 117 -6.41 -0.97 5.66
N GLY A 118 -7.29 -1.63 4.92
CA GLY A 118 -6.94 -2.19 3.61
C GLY A 118 -8.12 -2.30 2.68
N PHE A 119 -7.82 -2.72 1.46
CA PHE A 119 -8.81 -3.08 0.46
C PHE A 119 -8.47 -4.45 -0.12
N LEU A 120 -9.49 -5.28 -0.34
CA LEU A 120 -9.38 -6.44 -1.21
C LEU A 120 -9.46 -5.93 -2.65
N ARG A 121 -8.38 -6.06 -3.37
CA ARG A 121 -8.33 -5.75 -4.80
C ARG A 121 -8.91 -6.93 -5.56
N LEU A 122 -10.04 -6.70 -6.21
CA LEU A 122 -10.72 -7.71 -7.03
C LEU A 122 -10.17 -7.71 -8.46
N ASP A 123 -9.71 -6.55 -8.94
CA ASP A 123 -9.09 -6.38 -10.23
C ASP A 123 -7.55 -6.30 -10.09
N PRO A 124 -6.79 -7.23 -10.68
CA PRO A 124 -5.33 -7.18 -10.66
C PRO A 124 -4.75 -5.98 -11.41
N HIS A 125 -5.52 -5.34 -12.30
CA HIS A 125 -5.05 -4.19 -13.07
C HIS A 125 -5.01 -2.88 -12.30
N GLY A 126 -5.71 -2.78 -11.17
CA GLY A 126 -5.67 -1.56 -10.38
C GLY A 126 -6.79 -1.40 -9.37
N GLN A 127 -6.99 -0.16 -8.95
CA GLN A 127 -8.05 0.20 -8.01
C GLN A 127 -9.40 0.22 -8.71
N SER A 128 -10.40 -0.41 -8.08
CA SER A 128 -11.78 -0.45 -8.55
C SER A 128 -12.74 0.14 -7.51
N ARG A 129 -13.93 0.53 -7.95
CA ARG A 129 -15.02 0.89 -7.04
C ARG A 129 -15.60 -0.33 -6.31
N ASP A 130 -15.37 -1.49 -6.88
CA ASP A 130 -15.83 -2.78 -6.33
C ASP A 130 -14.86 -3.34 -5.29
N ASP A 131 -13.70 -2.70 -5.11
CA ASP A 131 -12.73 -3.08 -4.07
C ASP A 131 -13.39 -3.05 -2.68
N VAL A 132 -13.18 -4.11 -1.92
CA VAL A 132 -13.85 -4.32 -0.63
C VAL A 132 -12.99 -3.83 0.53
N TYR A 133 -13.51 -2.91 1.30
CA TYR A 133 -12.83 -2.35 2.46
C TYR A 133 -12.65 -3.39 3.58
N VAL A 134 -11.44 -3.44 4.14
CA VAL A 134 -11.06 -4.28 5.29
C VAL A 134 -10.65 -3.38 6.45
N SER A 135 -11.29 -3.56 7.60
CA SER A 135 -11.03 -2.73 8.77
C SER A 135 -9.69 -3.05 9.44
N PRO A 136 -9.06 -2.07 10.13
CA PRO A 136 -7.85 -2.32 10.91
C PRO A 136 -8.02 -3.39 11.99
N ALA A 137 -9.24 -3.55 12.51
CA ALA A 137 -9.54 -4.57 13.51
C ALA A 137 -9.46 -5.99 12.93
N GLN A 138 -10.01 -6.20 11.72
CA GLN A 138 -9.92 -7.48 11.00
C GLN A 138 -8.47 -7.81 10.63
N ILE A 139 -7.71 -6.82 10.10
CA ILE A 139 -6.30 -6.99 9.75
C ILE A 139 -5.49 -7.45 10.96
N ARG A 140 -5.67 -6.81 12.13
CA ARG A 140 -4.94 -7.21 13.34
C ARG A 140 -5.40 -8.55 13.90
N ARG A 141 -6.72 -8.82 13.93
CA ARG A 141 -7.27 -10.06 14.52
C ARG A 141 -6.84 -11.30 13.74
N CYS A 142 -6.86 -11.23 12.41
CA CYS A 142 -6.49 -12.34 11.54
C CYS A 142 -5.02 -12.29 11.09
N GLU A 143 -4.20 -11.39 11.66
CA GLU A 143 -2.78 -11.20 11.34
C GLU A 143 -2.50 -11.06 9.83
N LEU A 144 -3.40 -10.32 9.13
CA LEU A 144 -3.32 -10.15 7.69
C LEU A 144 -2.12 -9.31 7.29
N ARG A 145 -1.55 -9.65 6.15
CA ARG A 145 -0.43 -8.93 5.53
C ARG A 145 -0.79 -8.47 4.12
N GLY A 146 -0.18 -7.39 3.66
CA GLY A 146 -0.30 -6.99 2.27
C GLY A 146 0.09 -8.14 1.34
N GLY A 147 -0.71 -8.36 0.29
CA GLY A 147 -0.53 -9.47 -0.64
C GLY A 147 -1.16 -10.80 -0.23
N ASP A 148 -1.80 -10.89 0.95
CA ASP A 148 -2.62 -12.06 1.29
C ASP A 148 -3.84 -12.14 0.37
N GLU A 149 -4.19 -13.34 -0.06
CA GLU A 149 -5.48 -13.63 -0.65
C GLU A 149 -6.49 -13.84 0.47
N VAL A 150 -7.51 -13.01 0.52
CA VAL A 150 -8.51 -13.01 1.60
C VAL A 150 -9.88 -13.21 1.01
N SER A 151 -10.68 -14.06 1.65
CA SER A 151 -12.07 -14.26 1.27
C SER A 151 -13.00 -14.17 2.48
N GLY A 152 -14.23 -13.72 2.20
CA GLY A 152 -15.29 -13.63 3.19
C GLY A 152 -16.50 -12.87 2.67
N PRO A 153 -17.62 -12.88 3.41
CA PRO A 153 -18.83 -12.18 3.00
C PRO A 153 -18.64 -10.67 3.03
N GLY A 154 -19.04 -10.04 1.93
CA GLY A 154 -19.07 -8.61 1.75
C GLY A 154 -20.49 -8.06 1.94
N ARG A 155 -20.60 -6.80 2.32
CA ARG A 155 -21.84 -6.05 2.29
C ARG A 155 -21.74 -4.86 1.34
N PRO A 156 -22.83 -4.47 0.69
CA PRO A 156 -22.84 -3.29 -0.16
C PRO A 156 -22.51 -2.01 0.63
N PRO A 157 -22.03 -0.96 -0.06
CA PRO A 157 -21.71 0.31 0.59
C PRO A 157 -22.96 0.96 1.18
N ARG A 158 -22.86 1.50 2.38
CA ARG A 158 -23.90 2.32 3.00
C ARG A 158 -23.93 3.72 2.37
N ARG A 159 -24.96 4.50 2.67
CA ARG A 159 -25.20 5.83 2.08
C ARG A 159 -23.98 6.77 2.08
N ASN A 160 -23.08 6.63 3.06
CA ASN A 160 -21.88 7.48 3.22
C ASN A 160 -20.58 6.74 2.88
N GLU A 161 -20.63 5.50 2.39
CA GLU A 161 -19.48 4.69 2.04
C GLU A 161 -19.33 4.66 0.52
N ARG A 162 -18.10 4.63 0.04
CA ARG A 162 -17.79 4.56 -1.40
C ARG A 162 -17.56 3.14 -1.90
N HIS A 163 -17.18 2.24 -1.00
CA HIS A 163 -16.79 0.87 -1.30
C HIS A 163 -17.60 -0.12 -0.47
N PRO A 164 -17.85 -1.33 -0.97
CA PRO A 164 -18.31 -2.45 -0.17
C PRO A 164 -17.38 -2.67 1.03
N SER A 165 -17.84 -3.35 2.05
CA SER A 165 -17.03 -3.64 3.23
C SER A 165 -17.09 -5.12 3.58
N LEU A 166 -15.96 -5.70 3.95
CA LEU A 166 -15.89 -7.08 4.43
C LEU A 166 -16.57 -7.19 5.79
N ILE A 167 -17.52 -8.11 5.94
CA ILE A 167 -18.23 -8.36 7.19
C ILE A 167 -17.29 -9.11 8.15
N ARG A 168 -16.72 -10.22 7.66
CA ARG A 168 -15.75 -11.06 8.38
C ARG A 168 -14.75 -11.67 7.42
N VAL A 169 -13.59 -12.02 7.93
CA VAL A 169 -12.60 -12.81 7.18
C VAL A 169 -12.90 -14.28 7.42
N GLU A 170 -13.05 -15.05 6.37
CA GLU A 170 -13.27 -16.49 6.45
C GLU A 170 -12.01 -17.29 6.13
N THR A 171 -11.33 -16.90 5.05
CA THR A 171 -10.09 -17.57 4.67
C THR A 171 -8.96 -16.57 4.39
N VAL A 172 -7.74 -17.01 4.67
CA VAL A 172 -6.50 -16.31 4.33
C VAL A 172 -5.62 -17.27 3.55
N ASN A 173 -5.35 -16.94 2.30
CA ASN A 173 -4.52 -17.77 1.42
C ASN A 173 -5.03 -19.23 1.30
N GLY A 174 -6.32 -19.44 1.34
CA GLY A 174 -6.95 -20.76 1.25
C GLY A 174 -7.06 -21.54 2.55
N ALA A 175 -6.52 -21.03 3.67
CA ALA A 175 -6.69 -21.61 5.01
C ALA A 175 -7.72 -20.83 5.84
N PRO A 176 -8.37 -21.43 6.86
CA PRO A 176 -9.24 -20.68 7.78
C PRO A 176 -8.53 -19.48 8.40
N ALA A 177 -9.23 -18.35 8.51
CA ALA A 177 -8.64 -17.12 9.05
C ALA A 177 -8.41 -17.16 10.58
N GLU A 178 -9.13 -18.00 11.30
CA GLU A 178 -9.04 -18.11 12.75
C GLU A 178 -8.96 -19.61 13.18
N PRO A 179 -7.98 -19.97 14.01
CA PRO A 179 -6.88 -19.15 14.49
C PRO A 179 -5.93 -18.79 13.35
N PRO A 180 -5.25 -17.60 13.40
CA PRO A 180 -4.26 -17.23 12.39
C PRO A 180 -3.14 -18.27 12.29
N GLU A 181 -2.72 -18.57 11.04
CA GLU A 181 -1.59 -19.45 10.78
C GLU A 181 -0.29 -18.77 11.19
N GLU A 182 0.52 -19.43 12.01
CA GLU A 182 1.87 -18.98 12.33
C GLU A 182 2.77 -19.12 11.08
N ARG A 183 3.31 -18.01 10.59
CA ARG A 183 4.14 -17.98 9.39
C ARG A 183 5.29 -16.99 9.54
N PRO A 184 6.49 -17.29 8.99
CA PRO A 184 7.63 -16.39 9.04
C PRO A 184 7.33 -15.10 8.28
N TRP A 185 8.03 -14.02 8.62
CA TRP A 185 8.06 -12.83 7.79
C TRP A 185 9.11 -12.97 6.71
N PHE A 186 8.79 -12.51 5.49
CA PHE A 186 9.73 -12.54 4.37
C PHE A 186 11.07 -11.85 4.70
N GLY A 187 11.03 -10.79 5.53
CA GLY A 187 12.20 -10.07 5.96
C GLY A 187 13.13 -10.84 6.91
N ASP A 188 12.58 -11.85 7.61
CA ASP A 188 13.30 -12.65 8.59
C ASP A 188 13.93 -13.90 7.96
N LEU A 189 13.53 -14.23 6.71
CA LEU A 189 14.11 -15.37 5.98
C LEU A 189 15.56 -15.07 5.58
N THR A 190 16.42 -16.08 5.68
CA THR A 190 17.86 -15.99 5.40
C THR A 190 18.12 -15.94 3.90
N PRO A 191 18.58 -14.79 3.32
CA PRO A 191 18.82 -14.69 1.89
C PRO A 191 20.08 -15.45 1.47
N VAL A 192 19.96 -16.21 0.41
CA VAL A 192 21.09 -16.93 -0.22
C VAL A 192 21.18 -16.62 -1.70
N PHE A 193 22.36 -16.86 -2.30
CA PHE A 193 22.52 -16.77 -3.76
C PHE A 193 21.72 -17.85 -4.47
N PRO A 194 21.19 -17.57 -5.66
CA PRO A 194 20.56 -18.58 -6.52
C PRO A 194 21.46 -19.81 -6.73
N ARG A 195 20.86 -20.98 -6.66
CA ARG A 195 21.56 -22.27 -6.83
C ARG A 195 20.84 -23.20 -7.82
N GLU A 196 19.58 -22.94 -8.09
CA GLU A 196 18.74 -23.73 -8.99
C GLU A 196 18.47 -22.90 -10.25
N ARG A 197 18.98 -23.36 -11.39
CA ARG A 197 18.81 -22.70 -12.67
C ARG A 197 17.35 -22.77 -13.13
N LEU A 198 16.86 -21.68 -13.70
CA LEU A 198 15.60 -21.62 -14.42
C LEU A 198 15.87 -21.71 -15.93
N ASP A 199 14.96 -22.36 -16.63
CA ASP A 199 15.01 -22.44 -18.10
C ASP A 199 14.81 -21.07 -18.74
N SER A 200 15.47 -20.85 -19.84
CA SER A 200 15.42 -19.61 -20.62
C SER A 200 14.93 -19.91 -22.04
N PRO A 201 14.31 -18.95 -22.71
CA PRO A 201 14.15 -19.04 -24.17
C PRO A 201 15.53 -19.13 -24.85
N PRO A 202 15.60 -19.77 -26.04
CA PRO A 202 16.90 -20.04 -26.71
C PRO A 202 17.79 -18.79 -26.88
N ALA A 203 17.20 -17.63 -27.06
CA ALA A 203 17.92 -16.37 -27.16
C ALA A 203 18.68 -15.98 -25.86
N LEU A 204 18.30 -16.48 -24.71
CA LEU A 204 18.90 -16.16 -23.41
C LEU A 204 19.67 -17.35 -22.80
N ASP A 205 19.77 -18.49 -23.50
CA ASP A 205 20.37 -19.72 -22.93
C ASP A 205 21.84 -19.53 -22.53
N ALA A 206 22.54 -18.61 -23.20
CA ALA A 206 23.93 -18.26 -22.88
C ALA A 206 24.09 -17.50 -21.55
N VAL A 207 23.01 -16.92 -21.01
CA VAL A 207 23.05 -16.09 -19.79
C VAL A 207 22.21 -16.77 -18.69
N PRO A 208 22.81 -17.67 -17.89
CA PRO A 208 22.08 -18.44 -16.90
C PRO A 208 21.54 -17.51 -15.77
N TYR A 209 20.35 -17.78 -15.30
CA TYR A 209 19.77 -17.22 -14.08
C TYR A 209 19.00 -18.31 -13.35
N GLY A 210 18.69 -18.09 -12.08
CA GLY A 210 18.06 -19.12 -11.26
C GLY A 210 16.98 -18.56 -10.34
N LYS A 211 16.36 -19.47 -9.61
CA LYS A 211 15.37 -19.12 -8.58
C LYS A 211 15.97 -18.14 -7.58
N GLY A 212 15.28 -17.01 -7.36
CA GLY A 212 15.74 -15.91 -6.50
C GLY A 212 16.66 -14.90 -7.18
N SER A 213 16.90 -15.03 -8.50
CA SER A 213 17.68 -14.05 -9.25
C SER A 213 16.96 -12.70 -9.37
N ARG A 214 17.75 -11.63 -9.43
CA ARG A 214 17.36 -10.30 -9.91
C ARG A 214 17.94 -10.10 -11.30
N VAL A 215 17.08 -10.28 -12.31
CA VAL A 215 17.48 -10.22 -13.73
C VAL A 215 17.10 -8.86 -14.29
N ALA A 216 18.10 -8.10 -14.74
CA ALA A 216 17.92 -6.81 -15.38
C ALA A 216 18.18 -6.94 -16.88
N ILE A 217 17.17 -6.65 -17.69
CA ILE A 217 17.23 -6.63 -19.15
C ILE A 217 17.28 -5.16 -19.59
N TYR A 218 18.31 -4.76 -20.31
CA TYR A 218 18.51 -3.39 -20.71
C TYR A 218 18.98 -3.28 -22.18
N GLY A 219 18.72 -2.14 -22.77
CA GLY A 219 19.08 -1.86 -24.17
C GLY A 219 18.38 -0.60 -24.68
N PRO A 220 18.66 -0.19 -25.91
CA PRO A 220 18.03 0.99 -26.48
C PRO A 220 16.54 0.74 -26.75
N PRO A 221 15.73 1.82 -26.86
CA PRO A 221 14.34 1.70 -27.28
C PRO A 221 14.24 0.92 -28.60
N GLY A 222 13.30 -0.03 -28.65
CA GLY A 222 13.16 -0.94 -29.80
C GLY A 222 14.16 -2.12 -29.81
N GLY A 223 15.00 -2.29 -28.80
CA GLY A 223 15.91 -3.43 -28.64
C GLY A 223 15.19 -4.77 -28.36
N GLY A 224 13.86 -4.77 -28.19
CA GLY A 224 13.06 -5.99 -28.07
C GLY A 224 12.87 -6.51 -26.65
N ALA A 225 13.07 -5.66 -25.61
CA ALA A 225 12.95 -6.08 -24.21
C ALA A 225 11.58 -6.69 -23.89
N THR A 226 10.48 -6.04 -24.27
CA THR A 226 9.11 -6.57 -24.09
C THR A 226 8.92 -7.94 -24.74
N ARG A 227 9.46 -8.14 -25.97
CA ARG A 227 9.39 -9.44 -26.65
C ARG A 227 10.14 -10.51 -25.86
N VAL A 228 11.35 -10.22 -25.42
CA VAL A 228 12.17 -11.14 -24.62
C VAL A 228 11.48 -11.48 -23.31
N LEU A 229 10.88 -10.50 -22.61
CA LEU A 229 10.12 -10.74 -21.37
C LEU A 229 8.90 -11.64 -21.62
N ARG A 230 8.18 -11.47 -22.75
CA ARG A 230 7.03 -12.34 -23.09
C ARG A 230 7.47 -13.78 -23.38
N GLU A 231 8.52 -13.97 -24.16
CA GLU A 231 9.08 -15.30 -24.44
C GLU A 231 9.54 -15.98 -23.14
N LEU A 232 10.14 -15.21 -22.23
CA LEU A 232 10.61 -15.69 -20.94
C LEU A 232 9.44 -16.04 -20.01
N ALA A 233 8.41 -15.19 -19.90
CA ALA A 233 7.21 -15.49 -19.12
C ALA A 233 6.49 -16.74 -19.64
N ALA A 234 6.37 -16.90 -20.96
CA ALA A 234 5.81 -18.10 -21.58
C ALA A 234 6.64 -19.36 -21.25
N THR A 235 7.97 -19.28 -21.34
CA THR A 235 8.87 -20.39 -21.00
C THR A 235 8.70 -20.79 -19.53
N LEU A 236 8.67 -19.82 -18.60
CA LEU A 236 8.49 -20.08 -17.17
C LEU A 236 7.13 -20.70 -16.88
N SER A 237 6.06 -20.18 -17.46
CA SER A 237 4.70 -20.70 -17.29
C SER A 237 4.56 -22.14 -17.80
N GLU A 238 5.18 -22.47 -18.93
CA GLU A 238 5.13 -23.81 -19.52
C GLU A 238 5.96 -24.82 -18.72
N ARG A 239 7.18 -24.42 -18.30
CA ARG A 239 8.14 -25.34 -17.68
C ARG A 239 7.95 -25.51 -16.18
N TYR A 240 7.38 -24.53 -15.50
CA TYR A 240 7.25 -24.48 -14.06
C TYR A 240 5.80 -24.15 -13.63
N PRO A 241 4.85 -25.10 -13.79
CA PRO A 241 3.44 -24.86 -13.49
C PRO A 241 3.17 -24.54 -12.00
N ASP A 242 4.08 -24.96 -11.10
CA ASP A 242 3.98 -24.67 -9.65
C ASP A 242 4.60 -23.32 -9.27
N LEU A 243 5.27 -22.64 -10.20
CA LEU A 243 5.85 -21.32 -9.98
C LEU A 243 4.73 -20.26 -9.97
N ALA A 244 4.59 -19.54 -8.87
CA ALA A 244 3.66 -18.41 -8.80
C ALA A 244 4.16 -17.26 -9.68
N LEU A 245 3.83 -17.30 -10.96
CA LEU A 245 4.27 -16.33 -11.97
C LEU A 245 3.26 -15.19 -12.11
N GLN A 246 3.75 -13.96 -12.01
CA GLN A 246 2.98 -12.75 -12.24
C GLN A 246 3.72 -11.80 -13.18
N VAL A 247 2.97 -11.10 -14.01
CA VAL A 247 3.50 -10.04 -14.89
C VAL A 247 2.98 -8.69 -14.42
N VAL A 248 3.86 -7.73 -14.31
CA VAL A 248 3.52 -6.33 -13.98
C VAL A 248 3.85 -5.46 -15.19
N LEU A 249 2.84 -4.74 -15.65
CA LEU A 249 2.99 -3.75 -16.72
C LEU A 249 3.07 -2.35 -16.10
N ALA A 250 4.12 -1.62 -16.48
CA ALA A 250 4.31 -0.26 -16.04
C ALA A 250 4.87 0.57 -17.22
N GLY A 251 4.07 1.53 -17.69
CA GLY A 251 4.45 2.42 -18.76
C GLY A 251 4.52 1.79 -20.15
N VAL A 252 3.91 0.62 -20.35
CA VAL A 252 3.79 -0.02 -21.67
C VAL A 252 2.76 0.70 -22.54
N ARG A 253 2.73 0.41 -23.82
CA ARG A 253 1.69 0.93 -24.72
C ARG A 253 0.39 0.18 -24.52
N PRO A 254 -0.79 0.81 -24.78
CA PRO A 254 -2.09 0.15 -24.65
C PRO A 254 -2.19 -1.13 -25.52
N GLU A 255 -1.58 -1.15 -26.70
CA GLU A 255 -1.54 -2.32 -27.58
C GLU A 255 -0.76 -3.48 -26.94
N GLU A 256 0.33 -3.18 -26.25
CA GLU A 256 1.16 -4.16 -25.56
C GLU A 256 0.43 -4.81 -24.38
N VAL A 257 -0.48 -4.07 -23.71
CA VAL A 257 -1.34 -4.64 -22.67
C VAL A 257 -2.20 -5.78 -23.23
N ALA A 258 -2.81 -5.56 -24.40
CA ALA A 258 -3.61 -6.59 -25.07
C ALA A 258 -2.77 -7.81 -25.49
N GLU A 259 -1.54 -7.59 -25.96
CA GLU A 259 -0.60 -8.66 -26.32
C GLU A 259 -0.17 -9.47 -25.08
N TRP A 260 0.02 -8.82 -23.93
CA TRP A 260 0.32 -9.50 -22.67
C TRP A 260 -0.88 -10.31 -22.15
N ALA A 261 -2.09 -9.75 -22.19
CA ALA A 261 -3.31 -10.47 -21.83
C ALA A 261 -3.52 -11.74 -22.66
N ALA A 262 -3.12 -11.73 -23.94
CA ALA A 262 -3.21 -12.91 -24.80
C ALA A 262 -2.24 -14.06 -24.42
N THR A 263 -1.27 -13.82 -23.55
CA THR A 263 -0.33 -14.87 -23.09
C THR A 263 -0.97 -15.87 -22.10
N GLY A 264 -2.11 -15.51 -21.48
CA GLY A 264 -2.76 -16.30 -20.43
C GLY A 264 -2.04 -16.29 -19.09
N VAL A 265 -0.96 -15.54 -18.93
CA VAL A 265 -0.28 -15.31 -17.65
C VAL A 265 -1.03 -14.22 -16.89
N GLU A 266 -1.08 -14.31 -15.56
CA GLU A 266 -1.70 -13.26 -14.74
C GLU A 266 -0.93 -11.94 -14.89
N VAL A 267 -1.66 -10.90 -15.30
CA VAL A 267 -1.11 -9.56 -15.56
C VAL A 267 -1.70 -8.56 -14.58
N SER A 268 -0.89 -7.66 -14.05
CA SER A 268 -1.30 -6.52 -13.23
C SER A 268 -0.69 -5.21 -13.75
N GLY A 269 -1.22 -4.06 -13.28
CA GLY A 269 -0.81 -2.76 -13.79
C GLY A 269 -1.39 -2.48 -15.18
N GLY A 270 -0.71 -1.67 -15.98
CA GLY A 270 -1.25 -1.27 -17.29
C GLY A 270 -0.37 -0.30 -18.08
N SER A 271 -1.03 0.42 -18.99
CA SER A 271 -0.39 1.31 -19.93
C SER A 271 0.11 2.63 -19.32
N PHE A 272 0.88 3.37 -20.08
CA PHE A 272 1.55 4.62 -19.66
C PHE A 272 0.60 5.76 -19.27
N ASP A 273 -0.69 5.66 -19.61
CA ASP A 273 -1.74 6.62 -19.22
C ASP A 273 -2.19 6.49 -17.76
N LEU A 274 -1.85 5.38 -17.10
CA LEU A 274 -2.02 5.27 -15.65
C LEU A 274 -1.00 6.17 -14.93
N SER A 275 -1.42 6.71 -13.76
CA SER A 275 -0.52 7.52 -12.94
C SER A 275 0.69 6.70 -12.47
N PRO A 276 1.87 7.32 -12.28
CA PRO A 276 3.06 6.63 -11.75
C PRO A 276 2.81 5.96 -10.40
N ASP A 277 1.96 6.55 -9.56
CA ASP A 277 1.62 5.98 -8.25
C ASP A 277 0.75 4.72 -8.39
N ALA A 278 -0.22 4.72 -9.33
CA ALA A 278 -1.03 3.53 -9.59
C ALA A 278 -0.17 2.37 -10.14
N GLN A 279 0.76 2.67 -11.04
CA GLN A 279 1.71 1.68 -11.56
C GLN A 279 2.64 1.14 -10.46
N ALA A 280 3.12 2.02 -9.58
CA ALA A 280 3.95 1.63 -8.43
C ALA A 280 3.17 0.73 -7.47
N GLN A 281 1.92 1.07 -7.17
CA GLN A 281 1.07 0.28 -6.28
C GLN A 281 0.81 -1.12 -6.83
N ALA A 282 0.50 -1.25 -8.14
CA ALA A 282 0.32 -2.55 -8.78
C ALA A 282 1.60 -3.40 -8.68
N ALA A 283 2.77 -2.81 -8.95
CA ALA A 283 4.05 -3.50 -8.86
C ALA A 283 4.39 -3.93 -7.41
N GLU A 284 4.15 -3.08 -6.44
CA GLU A 284 4.39 -3.37 -5.03
C GLU A 284 3.44 -4.46 -4.53
N LEU A 285 2.16 -4.42 -4.90
CA LEU A 285 1.19 -5.44 -4.52
C LEU A 285 1.53 -6.81 -5.12
N ALA A 286 1.95 -6.86 -6.39
CA ALA A 286 2.41 -8.10 -7.02
C ALA A 286 3.61 -8.71 -6.28
N VAL A 287 4.58 -7.87 -5.87
CA VAL A 287 5.71 -8.33 -5.06
C VAL A 287 5.28 -8.78 -3.67
N GLU A 288 4.34 -8.11 -3.02
CA GLU A 288 3.81 -8.57 -1.72
C GLU A 288 3.11 -9.92 -1.85
N ARG A 289 2.30 -10.15 -2.89
CA ARG A 289 1.72 -11.47 -3.18
C ARG A 289 2.79 -12.55 -3.36
N ALA A 290 3.83 -12.24 -4.12
CA ALA A 290 4.96 -13.14 -4.32
C ALA A 290 5.70 -13.47 -3.01
N LYS A 291 5.89 -12.49 -2.11
CA LYS A 291 6.45 -12.73 -0.78
C LYS A 291 5.60 -13.69 0.06
N ARG A 292 4.24 -13.60 -0.04
CA ARG A 292 3.34 -14.55 0.65
C ARG A 292 3.56 -16.00 0.20
N GLN A 293 3.93 -16.21 -1.08
CA GLN A 293 4.28 -17.56 -1.57
C GLN A 293 5.61 -18.03 -0.97
N VAL A 294 6.62 -17.16 -0.93
CA VAL A 294 7.95 -17.51 -0.37
C VAL A 294 7.88 -17.81 1.13
N GLU A 295 7.08 -17.07 1.90
CA GLU A 295 6.83 -17.34 3.32
C GLU A 295 6.24 -18.74 3.60
N ARG A 296 5.67 -19.37 2.56
CA ARG A 296 5.14 -20.74 2.58
C ARG A 296 6.09 -21.75 1.96
N GLY A 297 7.34 -21.37 1.71
CA GLY A 297 8.34 -22.22 1.10
C GLY A 297 8.14 -22.46 -0.40
N ARG A 298 7.30 -21.67 -1.09
CA ARG A 298 7.04 -21.80 -2.52
C ARG A 298 7.91 -20.86 -3.33
N ASP A 299 8.07 -21.16 -4.62
CA ASP A 299 8.78 -20.31 -5.56
C ASP A 299 7.81 -19.35 -6.26
N ALA A 300 8.23 -18.11 -6.39
CA ALA A 300 7.50 -17.06 -7.09
C ALA A 300 8.39 -16.32 -8.08
N ALA A 301 7.81 -15.83 -9.18
CA ALA A 301 8.48 -14.98 -10.13
C ALA A 301 7.61 -13.77 -10.49
N VAL A 302 8.23 -12.60 -10.54
CA VAL A 302 7.60 -11.35 -10.97
C VAL A 302 8.36 -10.81 -12.18
N VAL A 303 7.69 -10.75 -13.33
CA VAL A 303 8.21 -10.18 -14.57
C VAL A 303 7.68 -8.76 -14.71
N ILE A 304 8.55 -7.77 -14.96
CA ILE A 304 8.18 -6.34 -14.94
C ILE A 304 8.56 -5.67 -16.25
N ASP A 305 7.59 -5.14 -16.95
CA ASP A 305 7.75 -4.38 -18.19
C ASP A 305 7.11 -2.97 -18.04
N SER A 306 7.84 -1.89 -17.67
CA SER A 306 9.24 -1.85 -17.31
C SER A 306 9.48 -1.08 -16.01
N LEU A 307 10.62 -1.33 -15.35
CA LEU A 307 11.03 -0.61 -14.13
C LEU A 307 11.22 0.90 -14.35
N GLY A 308 11.58 1.32 -15.57
CA GLY A 308 11.82 2.74 -15.90
C GLY A 308 10.61 3.64 -15.61
N ALA A 309 9.40 3.11 -15.78
CA ALA A 309 8.16 3.85 -15.55
C ALA A 309 7.84 4.04 -14.06
N LEU A 310 8.42 3.23 -13.17
CA LEU A 310 8.16 3.32 -11.73
C LEU A 310 8.98 4.43 -11.06
N PRO A 311 8.47 5.08 -10.00
CA PRO A 311 9.27 5.96 -9.15
C PRO A 311 10.52 5.24 -8.57
N ALA A 312 11.62 5.97 -8.36
CA ALA A 312 12.89 5.39 -7.92
C ALA A 312 12.79 4.58 -6.60
N SER A 313 11.94 5.03 -5.68
CA SER A 313 11.68 4.34 -4.41
C SER A 313 10.99 2.99 -4.63
N ALA A 314 9.98 2.94 -5.51
CA ALA A 314 9.27 1.72 -5.87
C ALA A 314 10.19 0.75 -6.63
N ARG A 315 10.98 1.22 -7.62
CA ARG A 315 11.98 0.40 -8.33
C ARG A 315 12.90 -0.35 -7.38
N ARG A 316 13.42 0.36 -6.37
CA ARG A 316 14.33 -0.23 -5.39
C ARG A 316 13.65 -1.30 -4.52
N ARG A 317 12.42 -1.04 -4.05
CA ARG A 317 11.66 -2.00 -3.23
C ARG A 317 11.30 -3.24 -4.03
N VAL A 318 10.75 -3.04 -5.22
CA VAL A 318 10.25 -4.10 -6.08
C VAL A 318 11.41 -4.98 -6.59
N PHE A 319 12.43 -4.39 -7.22
CA PHE A 319 13.56 -5.14 -7.76
C PHE A 319 14.43 -5.74 -6.65
N GLY A 320 14.61 -5.04 -5.55
CA GLY A 320 15.40 -5.49 -4.41
C GLY A 320 14.77 -6.63 -3.60
N ALA A 321 13.51 -6.97 -3.83
CA ALA A 321 12.83 -8.08 -3.16
C ALA A 321 13.35 -9.45 -3.62
N GLY A 322 13.89 -9.56 -4.85
CA GLY A 322 14.37 -10.83 -5.41
C GLY A 322 15.46 -11.49 -4.56
N ARG A 323 15.21 -12.73 -4.09
CA ARG A 323 16.14 -13.57 -3.34
C ARG A 323 15.69 -15.02 -3.29
N ALA A 324 16.62 -15.96 -3.17
CA ALA A 324 16.36 -17.30 -2.67
C ALA A 324 16.53 -17.30 -1.15
N THR A 325 15.88 -18.22 -0.44
CA THR A 325 15.97 -18.33 1.01
C THR A 325 16.50 -19.69 1.44
N GLU A 326 17.20 -19.73 2.58
CA GLU A 326 17.76 -20.98 3.10
C GLU A 326 16.65 -21.92 3.63
N GLU A 327 15.58 -21.32 4.14
CA GLU A 327 14.42 -22.02 4.69
C GLU A 327 13.54 -22.67 3.59
N GLY A 328 13.80 -22.33 2.35
CA GLY A 328 13.05 -22.78 1.17
C GLY A 328 12.20 -21.66 0.57
N GLY A 329 11.87 -21.84 -0.70
CA GLY A 329 11.19 -20.82 -1.49
C GLY A 329 12.13 -19.75 -2.06
N SER A 330 11.67 -19.09 -3.11
CA SER A 330 12.43 -18.03 -3.76
C SER A 330 11.51 -16.99 -4.39
N LEU A 331 11.98 -15.75 -4.47
CA LEU A 331 11.38 -14.70 -5.27
C LEU A 331 12.34 -14.29 -6.38
N THR A 332 12.01 -14.64 -7.61
CA THR A 332 12.75 -14.23 -8.80
C THR A 332 12.12 -12.95 -9.35
N VAL A 333 12.92 -11.92 -9.60
CA VAL A 333 12.45 -10.68 -10.24
C VAL A 333 13.18 -10.47 -11.55
N ILE A 334 12.43 -10.40 -12.65
CA ILE A 334 12.94 -10.24 -13.99
C ILE A 334 12.33 -8.96 -14.57
N ALA A 335 13.18 -8.02 -14.98
CA ALA A 335 12.66 -6.72 -15.38
C ALA A 335 13.40 -6.10 -16.55
N ALA A 336 12.63 -5.50 -17.48
CA ALA A 336 13.18 -4.51 -18.38
C ALA A 336 13.47 -3.23 -17.60
N THR A 337 14.68 -2.68 -17.75
CA THR A 337 15.08 -1.49 -16.99
C THR A 337 14.57 -0.19 -17.60
N GLY A 338 14.30 -0.18 -18.92
CA GLY A 338 14.13 1.08 -19.65
C GLY A 338 15.39 1.95 -19.47
N ASP A 339 15.20 3.17 -19.03
CA ASP A 339 16.25 4.15 -18.69
C ASP A 339 16.76 4.05 -17.23
N ALA A 340 16.18 3.15 -16.42
CA ALA A 340 16.54 2.97 -15.01
C ALA A 340 17.84 2.15 -14.85
N LEU A 341 18.94 2.61 -15.43
CA LEU A 341 20.21 1.87 -15.44
C LEU A 341 20.86 1.72 -14.06
N GLU A 342 20.44 2.50 -13.07
CA GLU A 342 20.94 2.38 -11.71
C GLU A 342 20.62 1.01 -11.06
N VAL A 343 19.59 0.30 -11.54
CA VAL A 343 19.22 -1.03 -11.03
C VAL A 343 20.25 -2.11 -11.37
N LEU A 344 21.08 -1.90 -12.39
CA LEU A 344 22.10 -2.86 -12.81
C LEU A 344 23.06 -3.21 -11.68
N ARG A 345 23.36 -2.27 -10.77
CA ARG A 345 24.22 -2.53 -9.60
C ARG A 345 23.61 -3.50 -8.58
N TRP A 346 22.28 -3.68 -8.60
CA TRP A 346 21.58 -4.61 -7.69
C TRP A 346 21.25 -5.94 -8.34
N ALA A 347 21.41 -6.04 -9.67
CA ALA A 347 21.12 -7.24 -10.44
C ALA A 347 22.12 -8.35 -10.10
N THR A 348 21.62 -9.58 -10.02
CA THR A 348 22.45 -10.79 -10.03
C THR A 348 22.77 -11.24 -11.46
N THR A 349 21.88 -10.94 -12.38
CA THR A 349 22.04 -11.23 -13.82
C THR A 349 21.71 -9.98 -14.62
N ARG A 350 22.56 -9.64 -15.56
CA ARG A 350 22.43 -8.48 -16.46
C ARG A 350 22.43 -8.97 -17.89
N ILE A 351 21.44 -8.55 -18.67
CA ILE A 351 21.26 -8.94 -20.08
C ILE A 351 21.16 -7.67 -20.91
N ALA A 352 22.16 -7.44 -21.74
CA ALA A 352 22.18 -6.36 -22.71
C ALA A 352 21.52 -6.81 -24.02
N LEU A 353 20.62 -6.00 -24.54
CA LEU A 353 20.00 -6.19 -25.85
C LEU A 353 20.54 -5.16 -26.84
N GLU A 354 20.88 -5.62 -28.04
CA GLU A 354 21.26 -4.77 -29.16
C GLU A 354 20.28 -4.96 -30.33
N PRO A 355 19.93 -3.92 -31.07
CA PRO A 355 19.06 -4.05 -32.24
C PRO A 355 19.63 -5.02 -33.25
N GLY A 356 18.93 -6.14 -33.50
CA GLY A 356 19.37 -7.18 -34.45
C GLY A 356 20.56 -8.02 -34.00
N GLY A 357 21.06 -7.82 -32.76
CA GLY A 357 22.10 -8.61 -32.14
C GLY A 357 21.57 -9.75 -31.27
N GLU A 358 22.46 -10.66 -30.90
CA GLU A 358 22.17 -11.66 -29.87
C GLU A 358 22.28 -11.02 -28.50
N PRO A 359 21.43 -11.40 -27.52
CA PRO A 359 21.54 -10.95 -26.13
C PRO A 359 22.91 -11.33 -25.55
N VAL A 360 23.56 -10.39 -24.90
CA VAL A 360 24.83 -10.60 -24.20
C VAL A 360 24.64 -10.29 -22.74
N GLY A 361 25.19 -11.11 -21.84
CA GLY A 361 24.99 -10.86 -20.42
C GLY A 361 26.02 -11.55 -19.52
N GLU A 362 25.90 -11.23 -18.25
CA GLU A 362 26.72 -11.78 -17.18
C GLU A 362 25.86 -12.14 -15.96
N THR A 363 26.28 -13.18 -15.26
CA THR A 363 25.60 -13.61 -14.02
C THR A 363 26.62 -13.73 -12.91
N LEU A 364 26.33 -13.09 -11.76
CA LEU A 364 27.14 -13.23 -10.55
C LEU A 364 27.00 -14.65 -10.03
N HIS A 365 28.15 -15.30 -9.76
CA HIS A 365 28.20 -16.67 -9.26
C HIS A 365 27.49 -17.67 -10.18
N ALA A 366 27.66 -17.54 -11.50
CA ALA A 366 27.10 -18.48 -12.50
C ALA A 366 27.56 -19.93 -12.26
N ASP A 367 28.71 -20.12 -11.62
CA ASP A 367 29.26 -21.42 -11.19
C ASP A 367 28.40 -22.16 -10.15
N ARG A 368 27.42 -21.50 -9.56
CA ARG A 368 26.51 -22.08 -8.56
C ARG A 368 25.18 -22.54 -9.16
N LEU A 369 24.88 -22.11 -10.37
CA LEU A 369 23.69 -22.45 -11.15
C LEU A 369 24.03 -23.68 -12.05
#